data_6336d000420257ec3d64a481be82571a
#
_entry.id   6336d000420257ec3d64a481be82571a
#
_cell.length_a   1.000
_cell.length_b   1.000
_cell.length_c   1.000
_cell.angle_alpha   90.00
_cell.angle_beta   90.00
_cell.angle_gamma   90.00
#
_symmetry.space_group_name_H-M   'P 1'
#
loop_
_entity.id
_entity.type
_entity.pdbx_description
1 polymer ?
#
loop_
_entity_poly.entity_id
_entity_poly.type
_entity_poly.pdbx_seq_one_letter_code
_entity_poly.pdbx_strand_id
1 'polypeptide(L)'
;MRAAGTRAEGVLLAPYTTLRLGGPAKAFAEADTAHELVRLVAEADRAGEPVLVLGGGSNLVVADEGFDGLVVRVAATGVSVVADGDRMLVTAEAGEDWDALVRRCVTEGWSGVECLSGIPGLVGSTPIQNVGAYGQDVSQTIAGVRS
;
A
#
# COMPACT_ATOMS: atom_id res chain seq x y z
N MET A 1 6.30 9.05 -16.88
CA MET A 1 6.49 7.77 -16.18
C MET A 1 7.95 7.71 -15.77
N ARG A 2 8.25 7.70 -14.47
CA ARG A 2 9.64 7.55 -13.97
C ARG A 2 10.03 6.08 -14.05
N ALA A 3 11.32 5.79 -14.27
CA ALA A 3 11.79 4.41 -14.20
C ALA A 3 11.67 3.90 -12.77
N ALA A 4 11.19 2.66 -12.61
CA ALA A 4 11.06 2.01 -11.31
C ALA A 4 12.39 2.04 -10.55
N GLY A 5 12.35 2.29 -9.24
CA GLY A 5 13.53 2.33 -8.36
C GLY A 5 14.46 3.53 -8.53
N THR A 6 14.16 4.46 -9.43
CA THR A 6 14.95 5.68 -9.58
C THR A 6 14.60 6.66 -8.45
N ARG A 7 15.60 7.09 -7.67
CA ARG A 7 15.43 8.12 -6.64
C ARG A 7 15.31 9.50 -7.30
N ALA A 8 14.32 10.28 -6.85
CA ALA A 8 14.13 11.67 -7.23
C ALA A 8 14.18 12.55 -6.00
N GLU A 9 14.74 13.75 -6.09
CA GLU A 9 14.85 14.69 -4.97
C GLU A 9 13.72 15.72 -5.00
N GLY A 10 13.34 16.24 -3.83
CA GLY A 10 12.42 17.34 -3.66
C GLY A 10 10.99 17.08 -4.16
N VAL A 11 10.54 15.84 -4.19
CA VAL A 11 9.19 15.47 -4.63
C VAL A 11 8.18 15.86 -3.57
N LEU A 12 7.22 16.74 -3.91
CA LEU A 12 6.12 17.10 -3.01
C LEU A 12 5.27 15.89 -2.66
N LEU A 13 4.98 15.70 -1.37
CA LEU A 13 4.20 14.59 -0.85
C LEU A 13 2.69 14.86 -0.84
N ALA A 14 2.26 16.12 -0.89
CA ALA A 14 0.84 16.49 -0.94
C ALA A 14 0.03 15.74 -2.00
N PRO A 15 0.49 15.53 -3.24
CA PRO A 15 -0.26 14.75 -4.24
C PRO A 15 -0.47 13.27 -3.87
N TYR A 16 0.34 12.74 -2.95
CA TYR A 16 0.34 11.34 -2.52
C TYR A 16 -0.38 11.12 -1.19
N THR A 17 -1.01 12.14 -0.61
CA THR A 17 -1.80 12.04 0.62
C THR A 17 -3.27 12.36 0.33
N THR A 18 -4.18 11.70 1.05
CA THR A 18 -5.62 11.94 0.92
C THR A 18 -5.99 13.38 1.32
N LEU A 19 -5.33 13.93 2.33
CA LEU A 19 -5.54 15.29 2.80
C LEU A 19 -4.94 16.36 1.85
N ARG A 20 -4.14 15.94 0.86
CA ARG A 20 -3.41 16.85 -0.06
C ARG A 20 -2.50 17.83 0.66
N LEU A 21 -1.97 17.41 1.81
CA LEU A 21 -0.99 18.13 2.61
C LEU A 21 0.35 17.39 2.60
N GLY A 22 1.44 18.13 2.70
CA GLY A 22 2.80 17.62 2.84
C GLY A 22 3.81 18.30 1.95
N GLY A 23 4.93 18.68 2.56
CA GLY A 23 6.10 19.25 1.90
C GLY A 23 6.91 18.21 1.12
N PRO A 24 8.15 18.57 0.72
CA PRO A 24 8.97 17.73 -0.14
C PRO A 24 9.58 16.54 0.62
N ALA A 25 9.71 15.40 -0.05
CA ALA A 25 10.64 14.34 0.35
C ALA A 25 12.06 14.72 -0.07
N LYS A 26 13.06 14.49 0.77
CA LYS A 26 14.48 14.63 0.40
C LYS A 26 14.83 13.70 -0.76
N ALA A 27 14.41 12.43 -0.66
CA ALA A 27 14.46 11.48 -1.73
C ALA A 27 13.12 10.73 -1.86
N PHE A 28 12.72 10.39 -3.08
CA PHE A 28 11.48 9.68 -3.39
C PHE A 28 11.74 8.60 -4.42
N ALA A 29 11.23 7.39 -4.19
CA ALA A 29 11.27 6.30 -5.15
C ALA A 29 9.91 5.58 -5.19
N GLU A 30 9.58 4.98 -6.36
CA GLU A 30 8.44 4.08 -6.50
C GLU A 30 8.95 2.66 -6.61
N ALA A 31 8.38 1.74 -5.83
CA ALA A 31 8.69 0.32 -5.86
C ALA A 31 7.57 -0.44 -6.56
N ASP A 32 7.80 -0.89 -7.79
CA ASP A 32 6.83 -1.61 -8.63
C ASP A 32 6.81 -3.11 -8.32
N THR A 33 7.72 -3.59 -7.47
CA THR A 33 7.81 -4.97 -7.00
C THR A 33 8.19 -5.05 -5.52
N ALA A 34 7.81 -6.13 -4.86
CA ALA A 34 8.24 -6.41 -3.48
C ALA A 34 9.77 -6.48 -3.35
N HIS A 35 10.46 -7.07 -4.34
CA HIS A 35 11.93 -7.14 -4.36
C HIS A 35 12.56 -5.73 -4.37
N GLU A 36 12.02 -4.83 -5.15
CA GLU A 36 12.50 -3.44 -5.24
C GLU A 36 12.25 -2.67 -3.95
N LEU A 37 11.07 -2.84 -3.33
CA LEU A 37 10.77 -2.26 -2.02
C LEU A 37 11.82 -2.69 -0.97
N VAL A 38 12.04 -4.00 -0.86
CA VAL A 38 13.04 -4.56 0.08
C VAL A 38 14.44 -4.02 -0.19
N ARG A 39 14.85 -3.94 -1.47
CA ARG A 39 16.17 -3.40 -1.86
C ARG A 39 16.32 -1.95 -1.43
N LEU A 40 15.34 -1.09 -1.74
CA LEU A 40 15.37 0.34 -1.42
C LEU A 40 15.43 0.60 0.09
N VAL A 41 14.60 -0.12 0.86
CA VAL A 41 14.59 -0.02 2.33
C VAL A 41 15.91 -0.49 2.91
N ALA A 42 16.42 -1.66 2.48
CA ALA A 42 17.68 -2.20 2.98
C ALA A 42 18.91 -1.34 2.60
N GLU A 43 18.89 -0.65 1.48
CA GLU A 43 19.94 0.31 1.09
C GLU A 43 19.92 1.54 2.00
N ALA A 44 18.74 2.09 2.30
CA ALA A 44 18.58 3.23 3.19
C ALA A 44 18.97 2.87 4.64
N ASP A 45 18.52 1.71 5.14
CA ASP A 45 18.90 1.22 6.47
C ASP A 45 20.43 1.11 6.64
N ARG A 46 21.12 0.53 5.63
CA ARG A 46 22.59 0.43 5.66
C ARG A 46 23.27 1.79 5.63
N ALA A 47 22.64 2.79 5.03
CA ALA A 47 23.15 4.16 4.98
C ALA A 47 22.77 5.00 6.23
N GLY A 48 21.93 4.46 7.14
CA GLY A 48 21.38 5.21 8.27
C GLY A 48 20.41 6.31 7.83
N GLU A 49 19.82 6.20 6.62
CA GLU A 49 18.89 7.17 6.07
C GLU A 49 17.48 6.88 6.60
N PRO A 50 16.74 7.87 7.14
CA PRO A 50 15.35 7.69 7.52
C PRO A 50 14.48 7.24 6.34
N VAL A 51 13.58 6.27 6.57
CA VAL A 51 12.69 5.73 5.52
C VAL A 51 11.24 5.91 5.93
N LEU A 52 10.43 6.39 4.99
CA LEU A 52 8.98 6.37 5.05
C LEU A 52 8.43 5.48 3.93
N VAL A 53 7.82 4.35 4.28
CA VAL A 53 7.07 3.52 3.32
C VAL A 53 5.69 4.14 3.14
N LEU A 54 5.39 4.57 1.92
CA LEU A 54 4.17 5.28 1.58
C LEU A 54 3.24 4.36 0.76
N GLY A 55 2.08 4.05 1.32
CA GLY A 55 0.97 3.41 0.60
C GLY A 55 0.06 4.44 -0.08
N GLY A 56 -1.25 4.31 0.12
CA GLY A 56 -2.26 5.25 -0.42
C GLY A 56 -2.31 6.62 0.25
N GLY A 57 -1.54 6.85 1.33
CA GLY A 57 -1.51 8.13 2.04
C GLY A 57 -2.83 8.52 2.73
N SER A 58 -3.71 7.53 2.99
CA SER A 58 -5.03 7.78 3.60
C SER A 58 -4.97 7.96 5.12
N ASN A 59 -3.90 7.51 5.77
CA ASN A 59 -3.70 7.62 7.21
C ASN A 59 -2.35 8.29 7.54
N LEU A 60 -2.03 9.34 6.80
CA LEU A 60 -0.77 10.05 6.92
C LEU A 60 -1.00 11.55 6.86
N VAL A 61 -0.37 12.27 7.80
CA VAL A 61 -0.24 13.73 7.78
C VAL A 61 1.25 14.06 7.71
N VAL A 62 1.64 14.77 6.67
CA VAL A 62 3.02 15.21 6.46
C VAL A 62 3.09 16.72 6.65
N ALA A 63 4.09 17.18 7.42
CA ALA A 63 4.33 18.59 7.65
C ALA A 63 4.77 19.34 6.37
N ASP A 64 4.68 20.65 6.38
CA ASP A 64 5.05 21.50 5.23
C ASP A 64 6.57 21.47 4.96
N GLU A 65 7.38 21.20 5.99
CA GLU A 65 8.83 20.97 5.87
C GLU A 65 9.16 19.69 5.12
N GLY A 66 8.19 18.76 5.02
CA GLY A 66 8.33 17.49 4.32
C GLY A 66 8.96 16.39 5.16
N PHE A 67 9.72 15.50 4.50
CA PHE A 67 10.40 14.35 5.13
C PHE A 67 11.89 14.34 4.76
N ASP A 68 12.77 14.47 5.77
CA ASP A 68 14.24 14.46 5.59
C ASP A 68 14.78 13.02 5.49
N GLY A 69 14.40 12.31 4.45
CA GLY A 69 14.80 10.93 4.20
C GLY A 69 14.26 10.40 2.88
N LEU A 70 14.33 9.08 2.73
CA LEU A 70 13.80 8.38 1.58
C LEU A 70 12.31 8.04 1.79
N VAL A 71 11.45 8.52 0.91
CA VAL A 71 10.07 8.05 0.79
C VAL A 71 9.99 6.98 -0.29
N VAL A 72 9.57 5.77 0.06
CA VAL A 72 9.36 4.68 -0.88
C VAL A 72 7.86 4.45 -1.06
N ARG A 73 7.33 4.82 -2.22
CA ARG A 73 5.95 4.57 -2.58
C ARG A 73 5.76 3.12 -3.01
N VAL A 74 4.80 2.43 -2.38
CA VAL A 74 4.42 1.08 -2.77
C VAL A 74 3.52 1.16 -4.02
N ALA A 75 4.03 0.64 -5.15
CA ALA A 75 3.35 0.66 -6.44
C ALA A 75 3.20 -0.75 -7.05
N ALA A 76 3.64 -1.79 -6.35
CA ALA A 76 3.49 -3.18 -6.79
C ALA A 76 2.00 -3.55 -6.89
N THR A 77 1.54 -3.94 -8.07
CA THR A 77 0.16 -4.34 -8.34
C THR A 77 0.10 -5.72 -8.96
N GLY A 78 -0.97 -6.44 -8.69
CA GLY A 78 -1.23 -7.78 -9.21
C GLY A 78 -2.19 -8.54 -8.28
N VAL A 79 -3.15 -9.26 -8.87
CA VAL A 79 -4.09 -10.11 -8.15
C VAL A 79 -4.13 -11.48 -8.80
N SER A 80 -3.80 -12.51 -8.05
CA SER A 80 -3.97 -13.91 -8.45
C SER A 80 -5.01 -14.61 -7.58
N VAL A 81 -5.71 -15.59 -8.14
CA VAL A 81 -6.81 -16.30 -7.48
C VAL A 81 -6.66 -17.79 -7.73
N VAL A 82 -6.77 -18.57 -6.66
CA VAL A 82 -6.74 -20.04 -6.72
C VAL A 82 -7.89 -20.60 -5.92
N ALA A 83 -8.59 -21.58 -6.47
CA ALA A 83 -9.64 -22.31 -5.75
C ALA A 83 -9.01 -23.18 -4.65
N ASP A 84 -9.57 -23.12 -3.44
CA ASP A 84 -9.15 -23.90 -2.28
C ASP A 84 -10.39 -24.51 -1.61
N GLY A 85 -10.79 -25.67 -2.08
CA GLY A 85 -12.03 -26.33 -1.66
C GLY A 85 -13.27 -25.52 -2.02
N ASP A 86 -14.02 -25.11 -1.01
CA ASP A 86 -15.21 -24.24 -1.11
C ASP A 86 -14.87 -22.74 -1.00
N ARG A 87 -13.58 -22.39 -0.95
CA ARG A 87 -13.08 -21.03 -0.80
C ARG A 87 -12.25 -20.61 -2.00
N MET A 88 -12.01 -19.30 -2.09
CA MET A 88 -11.08 -18.71 -3.06
C MET A 88 -9.92 -18.08 -2.29
N LEU A 89 -8.70 -18.53 -2.55
CA LEU A 89 -7.50 -17.88 -2.07
C LEU A 89 -7.13 -16.76 -3.04
N VAL A 90 -7.30 -15.52 -2.58
CA VAL A 90 -6.97 -14.32 -3.34
C VAL A 90 -5.65 -13.78 -2.82
N THR A 91 -4.64 -13.74 -3.67
CA THR A 91 -3.34 -13.09 -3.36
C THR A 91 -3.28 -11.78 -4.11
N ALA A 92 -3.14 -10.68 -3.37
CA ALA A 92 -3.04 -9.35 -3.94
C ALA A 92 -1.74 -8.67 -3.51
N GLU A 93 -1.11 -7.95 -4.43
CA GLU A 93 0.07 -7.13 -4.14
C GLU A 93 -0.31 -5.91 -3.30
N ALA A 94 0.64 -5.41 -2.52
CA ALA A 94 0.42 -4.38 -1.52
C ALA A 94 -0.04 -3.02 -2.10
N GLY A 95 0.30 -2.73 -3.35
CA GLY A 95 -0.06 -1.50 -4.06
C GLY A 95 -1.41 -1.54 -4.78
N GLU A 96 -2.15 -2.67 -4.71
CA GLU A 96 -3.50 -2.73 -5.27
C GLU A 96 -4.47 -1.80 -4.52
N ASP A 97 -5.39 -1.19 -5.25
CA ASP A 97 -6.47 -0.41 -4.67
C ASP A 97 -7.43 -1.31 -3.89
N TRP A 98 -7.67 -0.98 -2.62
CA TRP A 98 -8.50 -1.81 -1.76
C TRP A 98 -9.95 -1.91 -2.23
N ASP A 99 -10.58 -0.79 -2.58
CA ASP A 99 -11.99 -0.81 -3.01
C ASP A 99 -12.17 -1.50 -4.35
N ALA A 100 -11.18 -1.40 -5.25
CA ALA A 100 -11.19 -2.17 -6.51
C ALA A 100 -11.13 -3.68 -6.26
N LEU A 101 -10.32 -4.13 -5.29
CA LEU A 101 -10.25 -5.54 -4.88
C LEU A 101 -11.59 -6.00 -4.29
N VAL A 102 -12.17 -5.23 -3.36
CA VAL A 102 -13.48 -5.54 -2.75
C VAL A 102 -14.55 -5.64 -3.84
N ARG A 103 -14.61 -4.67 -4.75
CA ARG A 103 -15.57 -4.68 -5.87
C ARG A 103 -15.42 -5.92 -6.75
N ARG A 104 -14.17 -6.35 -7.02
CA ARG A 104 -13.92 -7.59 -7.75
C ARG A 104 -14.45 -8.80 -6.98
N CYS A 105 -14.17 -8.91 -5.67
CA CYS A 105 -14.69 -10.01 -4.85
C CYS A 105 -16.21 -10.09 -4.89
N VAL A 106 -16.89 -8.95 -4.76
CA VAL A 106 -18.36 -8.89 -4.84
C VAL A 106 -18.87 -9.32 -6.22
N THR A 107 -18.25 -8.84 -7.29
CA THR A 107 -18.64 -9.18 -8.68
C THR A 107 -18.48 -10.66 -8.98
N GLU A 108 -17.43 -11.28 -8.46
CA GLU A 108 -17.14 -12.71 -8.62
C GLU A 108 -17.91 -13.61 -7.62
N GLY A 109 -18.67 -13.00 -6.69
CA GLY A 109 -19.45 -13.74 -5.68
C GLY A 109 -18.59 -14.29 -4.53
N TRP A 110 -17.40 -13.75 -4.29
CA TRP A 110 -16.54 -14.13 -3.15
C TRP A 110 -16.88 -13.28 -1.94
N SER A 111 -17.42 -13.92 -0.90
CA SER A 111 -17.83 -13.24 0.33
C SER A 111 -16.69 -13.12 1.34
N GLY A 112 -16.82 -12.15 2.27
CA GLY A 112 -15.94 -11.96 3.42
C GLY A 112 -15.32 -10.57 3.53
N VAL A 113 -15.40 -9.74 2.48
CA VAL A 113 -14.86 -8.36 2.47
C VAL A 113 -15.87 -7.31 1.98
N GLU A 114 -17.09 -7.72 1.66
CA GLU A 114 -18.12 -6.89 1.02
C GLU A 114 -18.51 -5.66 1.85
N CYS A 115 -18.53 -5.77 3.19
CA CYS A 115 -18.82 -4.66 4.08
C CYS A 115 -17.68 -3.63 4.17
N LEU A 116 -16.52 -3.95 3.63
CA LEU A 116 -15.31 -3.12 3.66
C LEU A 116 -15.17 -2.24 2.41
N SER A 117 -16.19 -2.22 1.54
CA SER A 117 -16.23 -1.34 0.36
C SER A 117 -16.24 0.14 0.75
N GLY A 118 -15.59 0.96 -0.07
CA GLY A 118 -15.50 2.41 0.12
C GLY A 118 -14.47 2.85 1.15
N ILE A 119 -13.78 1.93 1.85
CA ILE A 119 -12.68 2.30 2.73
C ILE A 119 -11.47 2.65 1.86
N PRO A 120 -10.90 3.86 1.98
CA PRO A 120 -9.80 4.29 1.13
C PRO A 120 -8.47 3.64 1.54
N GLY A 121 -7.60 3.41 0.57
CA GLY A 121 -6.24 2.93 0.79
C GLY A 121 -5.83 1.81 -0.14
N LEU A 122 -4.68 1.21 0.14
CA LEU A 122 -4.11 0.10 -0.62
C LEU A 122 -4.20 -1.20 0.18
N VAL A 123 -4.21 -2.33 -0.51
CA VAL A 123 -4.27 -3.68 0.08
C VAL A 123 -3.22 -3.87 1.16
N GLY A 124 -1.97 -3.47 0.94
CA GLY A 124 -0.89 -3.64 1.92
C GLY A 124 -1.07 -2.88 3.23
N SER A 125 -1.92 -1.85 3.28
CA SER A 125 -2.21 -1.12 4.51
C SER A 125 -3.36 -1.72 5.32
N THR A 126 -4.20 -2.57 4.74
CA THR A 126 -5.38 -3.11 5.41
C THR A 126 -5.06 -3.99 6.62
N PRO A 127 -4.07 -4.91 6.60
CA PRO A 127 -3.71 -5.68 7.78
C PRO A 127 -3.05 -4.84 8.89
N ILE A 128 -2.33 -3.77 8.53
CA ILE A 128 -1.65 -2.89 9.50
C ILE A 128 -2.68 -2.19 10.38
N GLN A 129 -3.81 -1.77 9.82
CA GLN A 129 -4.86 -1.02 10.50
C GLN A 129 -6.02 -1.93 10.95
N ASN A 130 -5.97 -3.22 10.63
CA ASN A 130 -7.10 -4.14 10.75
C ASN A 130 -8.40 -3.49 10.27
N VAL A 131 -8.42 -3.09 9.00
CA VAL A 131 -9.54 -2.39 8.38
C VAL A 131 -10.85 -3.12 8.66
N GLY A 132 -11.84 -2.41 9.20
CA GLY A 132 -13.11 -2.98 9.60
C GLY A 132 -14.28 -2.00 9.47
N ALA A 133 -15.45 -2.52 9.13
CA ALA A 133 -16.71 -1.79 9.06
C ALA A 133 -17.90 -2.75 9.18
N TYR A 134 -18.99 -2.27 9.78
CA TYR A 134 -20.28 -2.99 9.87
C TYR A 134 -20.17 -4.40 10.47
N GLY A 135 -19.24 -4.59 11.42
CA GLY A 135 -19.03 -5.89 12.08
C GLY A 135 -18.17 -6.89 11.32
N GLN A 136 -17.67 -6.52 10.15
CA GLN A 136 -16.69 -7.29 9.38
C GLN A 136 -15.33 -6.60 9.50
N ASP A 137 -14.25 -7.35 9.64
CA ASP A 137 -12.88 -6.84 9.58
C ASP A 137 -11.98 -7.77 8.76
N VAL A 138 -10.88 -7.22 8.23
CA VAL A 138 -10.02 -7.93 7.29
C VAL A 138 -9.31 -9.12 7.93
N SER A 139 -9.08 -9.12 9.25
CA SER A 139 -8.43 -10.23 9.96
C SER A 139 -9.23 -11.53 9.88
N GLN A 140 -10.55 -11.44 9.67
CA GLN A 140 -11.43 -12.62 9.53
C GLN A 140 -11.20 -13.37 8.21
N THR A 141 -10.56 -12.74 7.23
CA THR A 141 -10.35 -13.32 5.89
C THR A 141 -8.88 -13.49 5.52
N ILE A 142 -7.95 -12.81 6.21
CA ILE A 142 -6.52 -12.94 5.95
C ILE A 142 -6.02 -14.34 6.29
N ALA A 143 -5.49 -15.06 5.29
CA ALA A 143 -4.81 -16.34 5.48
C ALA A 143 -3.31 -16.17 5.76
N GLY A 144 -2.70 -15.10 5.27
CA GLY A 144 -1.30 -14.78 5.51
C GLY A 144 -0.91 -13.42 4.95
N VAL A 145 0.16 -12.86 5.51
CA VAL A 145 0.80 -11.62 5.06
C VAL A 145 2.29 -11.89 4.90
N ARG A 146 2.86 -11.45 3.76
CA ARG A 146 4.30 -11.43 3.55
C ARG A 146 4.80 -10.00 3.77
N SER A 147 5.66 -9.81 4.73
CA SER A 147 6.33 -8.54 5.07
C SER A 147 7.84 -8.62 4.85
#